data_602f32cbcbf36a2cb1c642cb7822a04e
#
_entry.id   602f32cbcbf36a2cb1c642cb7822a04e
#
_cell.length_a   1.000
_cell.length_b   1.000
_cell.length_c   1.000
_cell.angle_alpha   90.00
_cell.angle_beta   90.00
_cell.angle_gamma   90.00
#
_symmetry.space_group_name_H-M   'P 1'
#
loop_
_entity.id
_entity.type
_entity.pdbx_description
1 polymer ?
#
loop_
_entity_poly.entity_id
_entity_poly.type
_entity_poly.pdbx_seq_one_letter_code
_entity_poly.pdbx_strand_id
1 'polypeptide(L)'
;MRTRTAGKFVYKEVVKEPGAHRASWALASVTLPAHSIKVQINLNLKQNDLSAVDYSRLKGLALQGIRTFWSRSIKVRNELFSVDVNAIQATADAVGVDLYLEKGTDYARSSNLAILRRDASLFYNAGYFSRVVDADQDFMLTVAHEFGHSVLMEFRGLWYSWTHKGSTSIFQATTSSTPGYPTTGEIDLMRYYDDKKASASPTQLMASSRANEVDVKCLLWMSKLTF
;
A
#
# COMPACT_ATOMS: atom_id res chain seq x y z
N MET A 1 -2.37 29.59 13.44
CA MET A 1 -2.00 30.05 12.08
C MET A 1 -0.60 29.57 11.65
N ARG A 2 0.46 29.68 12.47
CA ARG A 2 1.82 29.20 12.17
C ARG A 2 1.92 27.70 11.92
N THR A 3 1.25 26.88 12.70
CA THR A 3 1.27 25.40 12.58
C THR A 3 0.67 24.92 11.25
N ARG A 4 -0.41 25.57 10.80
CA ARG A 4 -1.07 25.26 9.53
C ARG A 4 -0.19 25.57 8.31
N THR A 5 0.52 26.70 8.37
CA THR A 5 1.46 27.11 7.31
C THR A 5 2.68 26.20 7.29
N ALA A 6 3.23 25.84 8.47
CA ALA A 6 4.34 24.92 8.59
C ALA A 6 3.97 23.51 8.11
N GLY A 7 2.80 23.00 8.46
CA GLY A 7 2.29 21.73 7.96
C GLY A 7 2.14 21.70 6.45
N LYS A 8 1.61 22.76 5.83
CA LYS A 8 1.55 22.91 4.37
C LYS A 8 2.93 22.94 3.73
N PHE A 9 3.89 23.55 4.38
CA PHE A 9 5.26 23.65 3.89
C PHE A 9 5.94 22.29 3.89
N VAL A 10 5.90 21.55 5.00
CA VAL A 10 6.39 20.17 5.09
C VAL A 10 5.74 19.31 4.01
N TYR A 11 4.46 19.46 3.80
CA TYR A 11 3.71 18.72 2.80
C TYR A 11 4.15 19.01 1.36
N LYS A 12 4.45 20.25 1.03
CA LYS A 12 4.99 20.63 -0.29
C LYS A 12 6.41 20.11 -0.53
N GLU A 13 7.22 20.03 0.51
CA GLU A 13 8.58 19.51 0.45
C GLU A 13 8.64 17.99 0.29
N VAL A 14 7.61 17.29 0.79
CA VAL A 14 7.52 15.83 0.72
C VAL A 14 7.38 15.36 -0.72
N VAL A 15 6.71 16.14 -1.58
CA VAL A 15 6.47 15.76 -2.98
C VAL A 15 6.68 16.95 -3.89
N LYS A 16 7.60 16.82 -4.83
CA LYS A 16 7.99 17.90 -5.77
C LYS A 16 7.13 17.98 -7.03
N GLU A 17 6.15 17.11 -7.25
CA GLU A 17 5.41 17.08 -8.51
C GLU A 17 4.06 17.81 -8.43
N PRO A 18 3.83 18.78 -9.28
CA PRO A 18 2.52 19.39 -9.44
C PRO A 18 1.60 18.46 -10.24
N GLY A 19 0.37 18.32 -9.84
CA GLY A 19 -0.69 17.72 -10.64
C GLY A 19 -1.29 16.41 -10.14
N ALA A 20 -0.86 15.88 -9.01
CA ALA A 20 -1.54 14.73 -8.42
C ALA A 20 -2.98 15.10 -7.98
N HIS A 21 -3.92 14.25 -8.31
CA HIS A 21 -5.29 14.38 -7.84
C HIS A 21 -5.32 14.12 -6.33
N ARG A 22 -6.12 14.90 -5.61
CA ARG A 22 -6.29 14.68 -4.17
C ARG A 22 -7.31 13.58 -3.95
N ALA A 23 -6.85 12.44 -3.49
CA ALA A 23 -7.72 11.34 -3.14
C ALA A 23 -8.59 11.70 -1.92
N SER A 24 -9.90 11.65 -2.10
CA SER A 24 -10.85 11.93 -1.01
C SER A 24 -10.88 10.83 0.05
N TRP A 25 -10.33 9.67 -0.25
CA TRP A 25 -10.24 8.51 0.64
C TRP A 25 -9.03 8.52 1.59
N ALA A 26 -8.10 9.47 1.44
CA ALA A 26 -6.93 9.61 2.30
C ALA A 26 -6.88 10.99 2.96
N LEU A 27 -6.78 11.00 4.27
CA LEU A 27 -6.70 12.21 5.09
C LEU A 27 -5.38 12.25 5.85
N ALA A 28 -4.57 13.28 5.62
CA ALA A 28 -3.29 13.45 6.33
C ALA A 28 -3.34 14.62 7.30
N SER A 29 -2.81 14.42 8.51
CA SER A 29 -2.60 15.47 9.49
C SER A 29 -1.14 15.50 9.93
N VAL A 30 -0.59 16.72 10.09
CA VAL A 30 0.80 16.95 10.46
C VAL A 30 0.85 17.59 11.84
N THR A 31 1.59 16.98 12.75
CA THR A 31 1.82 17.52 14.10
C THR A 31 3.27 18.00 14.23
N LEU A 32 3.44 19.28 14.41
CA LEU A 32 4.71 19.93 14.74
C LEU A 32 4.63 20.48 16.17
N PRO A 33 5.66 20.34 17.00
CA PRO A 33 7.04 19.93 16.71
C PRO A 33 7.30 18.41 16.81
N ALA A 34 6.29 17.57 16.97
CA ALA A 34 6.48 16.13 17.18
C ALA A 34 7.02 15.36 15.94
N HIS A 35 7.23 16.04 14.81
CA HIS A 35 7.66 15.43 13.54
C HIS A 35 6.84 14.17 13.20
N SER A 36 5.53 14.26 13.37
CA SER A 36 4.59 13.16 13.15
C SER A 36 3.55 13.52 12.11
N ILE A 37 3.28 12.58 11.22
CA ILE A 37 2.25 12.65 10.20
C ILE A 37 1.33 11.45 10.38
N LYS A 38 0.05 11.69 10.60
CA LYS A 38 -0.96 10.63 10.64
C LYS A 38 -1.73 10.63 9.33
N VAL A 39 -1.91 9.46 8.73
CA VAL A 39 -2.68 9.29 7.50
C VAL A 39 -3.81 8.32 7.77
N GLN A 40 -5.04 8.78 7.70
CA GLN A 40 -6.21 7.92 7.74
C GLN A 40 -6.58 7.51 6.31
N ILE A 41 -6.70 6.21 6.08
CA ILE A 41 -7.13 5.61 4.83
C ILE A 41 -8.53 5.02 5.02
N ASN A 42 -9.47 5.47 4.22
CA ASN A 42 -10.82 4.92 4.19
C ASN A 42 -10.90 3.82 3.12
N LEU A 43 -11.34 2.64 3.52
CA LEU A 43 -11.51 1.48 2.64
C LEU A 43 -12.96 1.03 2.63
N ASN A 44 -13.50 0.76 1.47
CA ASN A 44 -14.78 0.07 1.30
C ASN A 44 -14.49 -1.42 1.13
N LEU A 45 -14.26 -2.11 2.24
CA LEU A 45 -14.06 -3.55 2.22
C LEU A 45 -15.40 -4.24 1.99
N LYS A 46 -15.50 -4.98 0.91
CA LYS A 46 -16.67 -5.75 0.49
C LYS A 46 -16.33 -7.24 0.52
N GLN A 47 -17.32 -8.09 0.40
CA GLN A 47 -17.14 -9.54 0.40
C GLN A 47 -17.89 -10.19 -0.75
N ASN A 48 -17.34 -11.28 -1.28
CA ASN A 48 -18.01 -12.23 -2.14
C ASN A 48 -17.99 -13.58 -1.46
N ASP A 49 -19.18 -14.14 -1.19
CA ASP A 49 -19.39 -15.50 -0.67
C ASP A 49 -18.59 -15.88 0.59
N LEU A 50 -18.30 -14.91 1.47
CA LEU A 50 -17.65 -15.15 2.75
C LEU A 50 -18.68 -15.32 3.87
N SER A 51 -18.37 -16.21 4.82
CA SER A 51 -19.08 -16.22 6.09
C SER A 51 -18.82 -14.91 6.86
N ALA A 52 -19.72 -14.53 7.75
CA ALA A 52 -19.53 -13.32 8.58
C ALA A 52 -18.24 -13.39 9.43
N VAL A 53 -17.87 -14.62 9.87
CA VAL A 53 -16.64 -14.86 10.64
C VAL A 53 -15.41 -14.68 9.77
N ASP A 54 -15.38 -15.32 8.59
CA ASP A 54 -14.27 -15.15 7.63
C ASP A 54 -14.12 -13.70 7.21
N TYR A 55 -15.21 -13.02 6.87
CA TYR A 55 -15.18 -11.61 6.49
C TYR A 55 -14.60 -10.75 7.60
N SER A 56 -15.06 -10.91 8.84
CA SER A 56 -14.55 -10.13 9.97
C SER A 56 -13.04 -10.33 10.17
N ARG A 57 -12.57 -11.59 10.04
CA ARG A 57 -11.16 -11.94 10.16
C ARG A 57 -10.33 -11.33 9.02
N LEU A 58 -10.74 -11.56 7.76
CA LEU A 58 -10.01 -11.06 6.60
C LEU A 58 -9.99 -9.52 6.55
N LYS A 59 -11.09 -8.88 6.96
CA LYS A 59 -11.12 -7.43 7.15
C LYS A 59 -10.06 -6.95 8.15
N GLY A 60 -9.95 -7.63 9.30
CA GLY A 60 -8.92 -7.33 10.30
C GLY A 60 -7.51 -7.43 9.72
N LEU A 61 -7.20 -8.52 9.01
CA LEU A 61 -5.92 -8.74 8.36
C LEU A 61 -5.63 -7.68 7.28
N ALA A 62 -6.62 -7.32 6.46
CA ALA A 62 -6.47 -6.31 5.43
C ALA A 62 -6.09 -4.94 6.02
N LEU A 63 -6.82 -4.49 7.04
CA LEU A 63 -6.53 -3.24 7.73
C LEU A 63 -5.15 -3.27 8.40
N GLN A 64 -4.81 -4.38 9.04
CA GLN A 64 -3.51 -4.58 9.68
C GLN A 64 -2.37 -4.58 8.65
N GLY A 65 -2.52 -5.27 7.52
CA GLY A 65 -1.50 -5.32 6.47
C GLY A 65 -1.16 -3.92 5.96
N ILE A 66 -2.16 -3.11 5.61
CA ILE A 66 -1.92 -1.73 5.16
C ILE A 66 -1.21 -0.91 6.23
N ARG A 67 -1.66 -0.96 7.49
CA ARG A 67 -1.01 -0.25 8.59
C ARG A 67 0.45 -0.66 8.75
N THR A 68 0.71 -1.97 8.75
CA THR A 68 2.05 -2.53 8.98
C THR A 68 3.03 -2.14 7.88
N PHE A 69 2.64 -2.27 6.62
CA PHE A 69 3.58 -2.12 5.50
C PHE A 69 3.66 -0.70 4.94
N TRP A 70 2.72 0.19 5.28
CA TRP A 70 2.73 1.59 4.84
C TRP A 70 3.17 2.59 5.90
N SER A 71 3.21 2.21 7.20
CA SER A 71 3.75 3.06 8.25
C SER A 71 5.27 3.00 8.28
N ARG A 72 5.92 4.16 8.31
CA ARG A 72 7.37 4.27 8.37
C ARG A 72 7.83 5.68 8.69
N SER A 73 9.12 5.84 8.96
CA SER A 73 9.77 7.14 8.96
C SER A 73 10.19 7.55 7.55
N ILE A 74 10.04 8.82 7.23
CA ILE A 74 10.48 9.45 5.98
C ILE A 74 11.39 10.63 6.27
N LYS A 75 12.33 10.90 5.36
CA LYS A 75 13.21 12.06 5.46
C LYS A 75 12.61 13.23 4.67
N VAL A 76 12.39 14.35 5.36
CA VAL A 76 11.96 15.61 4.77
C VAL A 76 13.03 16.65 5.05
N ARG A 77 13.72 17.11 4.02
CA ARG A 77 14.98 17.87 4.17
C ARG A 77 16.01 17.07 4.98
N ASN A 78 16.39 17.56 6.14
CA ASN A 78 17.32 16.91 7.06
C ASN A 78 16.64 16.35 8.31
N GLU A 79 15.31 16.41 8.38
CA GLU A 79 14.53 15.98 9.51
C GLU A 79 13.79 14.66 9.22
N LEU A 80 13.66 13.84 10.26
CA LEU A 80 12.95 12.57 10.17
C LEU A 80 11.52 12.75 10.70
N PHE A 81 10.54 12.38 9.86
CA PHE A 81 9.12 12.38 10.21
C PHE A 81 8.61 10.96 10.34
N SER A 82 7.93 10.63 11.42
CA SER A 82 7.17 9.40 11.50
C SER A 82 5.86 9.55 10.74
N VAL A 83 5.57 8.60 9.85
CA VAL A 83 4.29 8.49 9.16
C VAL A 83 3.56 7.27 9.72
N ASP A 84 2.43 7.52 10.36
CA ASP A 84 1.54 6.51 10.92
C ASP A 84 0.29 6.38 10.03
N VAL A 85 0.16 5.25 9.36
CA VAL A 85 -0.96 4.95 8.45
C VAL A 85 -2.01 4.17 9.22
N ASN A 86 -3.20 4.73 9.34
CA ASN A 86 -4.35 4.12 9.97
C ASN A 86 -5.43 3.78 8.92
N ALA A 87 -5.44 2.53 8.45
CA ALA A 87 -6.50 2.04 7.58
C ALA A 87 -7.75 1.69 8.39
N ILE A 88 -8.91 2.15 7.92
CA ILE A 88 -10.22 1.90 8.55
C ILE A 88 -11.27 1.54 7.50
N GLN A 89 -12.31 0.82 7.94
CA GLN A 89 -13.53 0.66 7.13
C GLN A 89 -14.20 2.02 7.00
N ALA A 90 -14.48 2.43 5.77
CA ALA A 90 -15.25 3.66 5.50
C ALA A 90 -16.66 3.56 6.09
N THR A 91 -17.18 4.68 6.56
CA THR A 91 -18.61 4.82 6.86
C THR A 91 -19.42 4.90 5.56
N ALA A 92 -20.73 4.69 5.62
CA ALA A 92 -21.59 4.66 4.44
C ALA A 92 -21.48 5.92 3.55
N ASP A 93 -21.24 7.08 4.18
CA ASP A 93 -21.15 8.38 3.49
C ASP A 93 -19.71 8.79 3.11
N ALA A 94 -18.71 7.98 3.49
CA ALA A 94 -17.32 8.30 3.23
C ALA A 94 -16.82 7.64 1.93
N VAL A 95 -16.10 8.41 1.14
CA VAL A 95 -15.39 7.85 -0.02
C VAL A 95 -14.25 6.96 0.46
N GLY A 96 -14.19 5.75 -0.04
CA GLY A 96 -13.16 4.76 0.27
C GLY A 96 -12.64 4.06 -0.99
N VAL A 97 -11.50 3.40 -0.86
CA VAL A 97 -10.99 2.50 -1.90
C VAL A 97 -11.77 1.18 -1.85
N ASP A 98 -12.37 0.79 -2.95
CA ASP A 98 -13.13 -0.46 -3.06
C ASP A 98 -12.18 -1.66 -3.17
N LEU A 99 -12.28 -2.59 -2.22
CA LEU A 99 -11.50 -3.82 -2.15
C LEU A 99 -12.43 -5.00 -1.82
N TYR A 100 -12.45 -6.01 -2.67
CA TYR A 100 -13.27 -7.21 -2.48
C TYR A 100 -12.44 -8.31 -1.83
N LEU A 101 -12.89 -8.80 -0.68
CA LEU A 101 -12.28 -9.89 0.05
C LEU A 101 -12.90 -11.20 -0.39
N GLU A 102 -12.06 -12.16 -0.77
CA GLU A 102 -12.47 -13.45 -1.29
C GLU A 102 -11.63 -14.57 -0.64
N LYS A 103 -12.14 -15.80 -0.65
CA LYS A 103 -11.41 -16.96 -0.15
C LYS A 103 -11.14 -17.91 -1.31
N GLY A 104 -9.87 -18.19 -1.54
CA GLY A 104 -9.43 -19.21 -2.49
C GLY A 104 -9.20 -20.55 -1.80
N THR A 105 -9.45 -21.65 -2.49
CA THR A 105 -9.09 -23.00 -2.03
C THR A 105 -7.65 -23.35 -2.41
N ASP A 106 -7.23 -22.88 -3.58
CA ASP A 106 -5.90 -23.01 -4.14
C ASP A 106 -5.31 -21.61 -4.41
N TYR A 107 -4.32 -21.53 -5.30
CA TYR A 107 -3.80 -20.24 -5.71
C TYR A 107 -4.80 -19.48 -6.59
N ALA A 108 -5.33 -18.39 -6.05
CA ALA A 108 -6.04 -17.37 -6.82
C ALA A 108 -5.27 -16.05 -6.77
N ARG A 109 -5.03 -15.46 -7.94
CA ARG A 109 -4.24 -14.23 -8.04
C ARG A 109 -5.08 -13.02 -7.64
N SER A 110 -4.68 -12.34 -6.58
CA SER A 110 -5.19 -11.03 -6.25
C SER A 110 -4.79 -10.00 -7.30
N SER A 111 -5.62 -9.00 -7.52
CA SER A 111 -5.35 -7.93 -8.48
C SER A 111 -6.09 -6.66 -8.14
N ASN A 112 -5.49 -5.53 -8.44
CA ASN A 112 -6.11 -4.22 -8.40
C ASN A 112 -5.97 -3.56 -9.78
N LEU A 113 -6.94 -3.88 -10.66
CA LEU A 113 -6.97 -3.39 -12.04
C LEU A 113 -7.92 -2.18 -12.17
N ALA A 114 -7.85 -1.25 -11.28
CA ALA A 114 -8.73 -0.08 -11.13
C ALA A 114 -9.20 0.65 -12.42
N ILE A 115 -8.67 0.30 -13.60
CA ILE A 115 -8.96 0.90 -14.91
C ILE A 115 -10.32 0.53 -15.48
N LEU A 116 -10.76 -0.70 -15.27
CA LEU A 116 -11.91 -1.25 -15.96
C LEU A 116 -13.16 -1.29 -15.08
N ARG A 117 -13.22 -0.48 -14.02
CA ARG A 117 -14.27 -0.54 -12.99
C ARG A 117 -14.40 -1.94 -12.38
N ARG A 118 -13.36 -2.74 -12.46
CA ARG A 118 -13.27 -3.98 -11.71
C ARG A 118 -12.64 -3.64 -10.38
N ASP A 119 -13.43 -3.85 -9.36
CA ASP A 119 -12.99 -3.71 -7.99
C ASP A 119 -11.78 -4.63 -7.74
N ALA A 120 -10.86 -4.21 -6.89
CA ALA A 120 -9.72 -5.04 -6.55
C ALA A 120 -10.19 -6.30 -5.83
N SER A 121 -9.90 -7.46 -6.38
CA SER A 121 -10.17 -8.76 -5.76
C SER A 121 -8.95 -9.23 -4.98
N LEU A 122 -9.13 -9.48 -3.70
CA LEU A 122 -8.11 -9.87 -2.74
C LEU A 122 -8.39 -11.28 -2.23
N PHE A 123 -7.64 -12.27 -2.72
CA PHE A 123 -7.83 -13.66 -2.38
C PHE A 123 -7.01 -14.08 -1.16
N TYR A 124 -7.68 -14.60 -0.14
CA TYR A 124 -7.04 -15.34 0.94
C TYR A 124 -6.88 -16.80 0.51
N ASN A 125 -5.66 -17.18 0.19
CA ASN A 125 -5.33 -18.54 -0.28
C ASN A 125 -4.93 -19.43 0.90
N ALA A 126 -5.88 -20.13 1.50
CA ALA A 126 -5.68 -20.88 2.74
C ALA A 126 -4.61 -22.00 2.64
N GLY A 127 -4.44 -22.58 1.45
CA GLY A 127 -3.50 -23.68 1.19
C GLY A 127 -2.24 -23.30 0.43
N TYR A 128 -2.10 -22.01 0.05
CA TYR A 128 -1.00 -21.58 -0.79
C TYR A 128 -0.33 -20.30 -0.24
N PHE A 129 0.87 -20.47 0.25
CA PHE A 129 1.75 -19.36 0.60
C PHE A 129 3.18 -19.76 0.25
N SER A 130 3.74 -19.12 -0.74
CA SER A 130 5.04 -19.53 -1.31
C SER A 130 6.24 -18.81 -0.72
N ARG A 131 6.03 -17.67 -0.06
CA ARG A 131 7.11 -16.76 0.31
C ARG A 131 7.15 -16.39 1.79
N VAL A 132 6.10 -16.71 2.52
CA VAL A 132 5.93 -16.39 3.95
C VAL A 132 5.64 -17.64 4.75
N VAL A 133 5.53 -17.52 6.07
CA VAL A 133 5.36 -18.67 6.96
C VAL A 133 3.91 -19.16 7.07
N ASP A 134 2.94 -18.32 6.75
CA ASP A 134 1.53 -18.66 6.80
C ASP A 134 0.65 -17.81 5.84
N ALA A 135 -0.58 -18.23 5.63
CA ALA A 135 -1.52 -17.58 4.73
C ALA A 135 -1.97 -16.19 5.22
N ASP A 136 -1.96 -15.92 6.52
CA ASP A 136 -2.33 -14.61 7.05
C ASP A 136 -1.30 -13.56 6.69
N GLN A 137 -0.02 -13.89 6.81
CA GLN A 137 1.08 -13.02 6.42
C GLN A 137 1.08 -12.77 4.91
N ASP A 138 0.85 -13.81 4.11
CA ASP A 138 0.74 -13.69 2.65
C ASP A 138 -0.41 -12.76 2.26
N PHE A 139 -1.56 -12.90 2.90
CA PHE A 139 -2.70 -12.05 2.66
C PHE A 139 -2.44 -10.60 3.06
N MET A 140 -1.83 -10.35 4.22
CA MET A 140 -1.49 -9.00 4.66
C MET A 140 -0.52 -8.30 3.69
N LEU A 141 0.51 -9.00 3.21
CA LEU A 141 1.44 -8.48 2.20
C LEU A 141 0.72 -8.18 0.89
N THR A 142 -0.08 -9.13 0.41
CA THR A 142 -0.85 -9.00 -0.82
C THR A 142 -1.80 -7.81 -0.78
N VAL A 143 -2.59 -7.67 0.31
CA VAL A 143 -3.50 -6.52 0.46
C VAL A 143 -2.76 -5.20 0.46
N ALA A 144 -1.64 -5.12 1.17
CA ALA A 144 -0.83 -3.89 1.22
C ALA A 144 -0.23 -3.54 -0.14
N HIS A 145 0.18 -4.55 -0.94
CA HIS A 145 0.66 -4.37 -2.31
C HIS A 145 -0.46 -3.89 -3.24
N GLU A 146 -1.61 -4.57 -3.23
CA GLU A 146 -2.75 -4.20 -4.09
C GLU A 146 -3.33 -2.83 -3.73
N PHE A 147 -3.41 -2.48 -2.45
CA PHE A 147 -3.72 -1.11 -2.03
C PHE A 147 -2.74 -0.09 -2.64
N GLY A 148 -1.48 -0.43 -2.69
CA GLY A 148 -0.44 0.41 -3.27
C GLY A 148 -0.67 0.73 -4.76
N HIS A 149 -1.31 -0.16 -5.51
CA HIS A 149 -1.74 0.13 -6.88
C HIS A 149 -2.70 1.32 -6.93
N SER A 150 -3.64 1.44 -5.99
CA SER A 150 -4.53 2.61 -5.88
C SER A 150 -3.73 3.89 -5.62
N VAL A 151 -2.70 3.83 -4.76
CA VAL A 151 -1.81 4.96 -4.48
C VAL A 151 -1.03 5.38 -5.73
N LEU A 152 -0.36 4.43 -6.37
CA LEU A 152 0.50 4.72 -7.53
C LEU A 152 -0.30 5.22 -8.73
N MET A 153 -1.48 4.65 -8.94
CA MET A 153 -2.37 5.05 -10.04
C MET A 153 -2.89 6.48 -9.84
N GLU A 154 -3.34 6.82 -8.64
CA GLU A 154 -3.81 8.16 -8.32
C GLU A 154 -2.69 9.21 -8.46
N PHE A 155 -1.45 8.83 -8.13
CA PHE A 155 -0.30 9.73 -8.16
C PHE A 155 0.28 9.93 -9.56
N ARG A 156 0.57 8.85 -10.31
CA ARG A 156 1.24 8.90 -11.62
C ARG A 156 0.49 8.20 -12.75
N GLY A 157 -0.72 7.74 -12.45
CA GLY A 157 -1.56 7.06 -13.43
C GLY A 157 -1.19 5.59 -13.63
N LEU A 158 -1.98 5.00 -14.50
CA LEU A 158 -2.05 3.58 -14.74
C LEU A 158 -0.73 2.91 -15.11
N TRP A 159 0.00 3.49 -16.05
CA TRP A 159 1.26 2.92 -16.52
C TRP A 159 2.29 2.76 -15.42
N TYR A 160 2.40 3.75 -14.53
CA TYR A 160 3.33 3.67 -13.42
C TYR A 160 2.95 2.59 -12.41
N SER A 161 1.66 2.45 -12.14
CA SER A 161 1.12 1.38 -11.31
C SER A 161 1.32 0.00 -11.97
N TRP A 162 1.00 -0.15 -13.26
CA TRP A 162 1.08 -1.42 -13.97
C TRP A 162 2.49 -1.92 -14.21
N THR A 163 3.39 -1.04 -14.57
CA THR A 163 4.77 -1.43 -14.83
C THR A 163 5.59 -1.61 -13.55
N HIS A 164 4.96 -1.57 -12.39
CA HIS A 164 5.62 -1.79 -11.10
C HIS A 164 7.00 -1.13 -11.05
N LYS A 165 7.03 0.17 -11.25
CA LYS A 165 8.25 0.98 -11.25
C LYS A 165 9.31 0.53 -12.27
N GLY A 166 8.89 0.01 -13.41
CA GLY A 166 9.77 -0.47 -14.47
C GLY A 166 10.38 -1.85 -14.25
N SER A 167 9.98 -2.58 -13.21
CA SER A 167 10.47 -3.93 -12.93
C SER A 167 9.67 -5.03 -13.64
N THR A 168 8.60 -4.68 -14.34
CA THR A 168 7.74 -5.61 -15.09
C THR A 168 7.30 -5.02 -16.43
N SER A 169 6.80 -5.87 -17.31
CA SER A 169 6.16 -5.45 -18.57
C SER A 169 4.71 -5.02 -18.36
N ILE A 170 4.07 -4.50 -19.42
CA ILE A 170 2.62 -4.20 -19.42
C ILE A 170 1.75 -5.43 -19.16
N PHE A 171 2.27 -6.63 -19.34
CA PHE A 171 1.62 -7.89 -18.99
C PHE A 171 1.91 -8.32 -17.56
N GLN A 172 2.56 -7.46 -16.76
CA GLN A 172 2.95 -7.76 -15.39
C GLN A 172 3.82 -9.02 -15.27
N ALA A 173 4.63 -9.27 -16.28
CA ALA A 173 5.63 -10.32 -16.28
C ALA A 173 7.00 -9.74 -15.96
N THR A 174 7.84 -10.51 -15.26
CA THR A 174 9.23 -10.13 -15.00
C THR A 174 9.97 -9.91 -16.33
N THR A 175 10.89 -8.97 -16.33
CA THR A 175 11.76 -8.64 -17.47
C THR A 175 13.20 -8.99 -17.15
N SER A 176 14.09 -8.96 -18.13
CA SER A 176 15.52 -9.19 -17.91
C SER A 176 16.12 -8.20 -16.89
N SER A 177 15.55 -7.01 -16.80
CA SER A 177 15.95 -5.97 -15.84
C SER A 177 15.32 -6.11 -14.45
N THR A 178 14.39 -7.04 -14.25
CA THR A 178 13.76 -7.27 -12.93
C THR A 178 14.83 -7.78 -11.96
N PRO A 179 15.06 -7.10 -10.81
CA PRO A 179 16.06 -7.54 -9.85
C PRO A 179 15.59 -8.75 -9.06
N GLY A 180 16.52 -9.47 -8.43
CA GLY A 180 16.21 -10.42 -7.37
C GLY A 180 15.85 -9.72 -6.07
N TYR A 181 15.29 -10.46 -5.12
CA TYR A 181 15.01 -9.92 -3.79
C TYR A 181 16.29 -9.47 -3.09
N PRO A 182 16.29 -8.29 -2.45
CA PRO A 182 17.41 -7.89 -1.60
C PRO A 182 17.61 -8.91 -0.48
N THR A 183 18.86 -9.33 -0.27
CA THR A 183 19.24 -10.23 0.85
C THR A 183 19.50 -9.47 2.14
N THR A 184 19.62 -8.15 2.07
CA THR A 184 19.82 -7.24 3.20
C THR A 184 19.04 -5.93 2.96
N GLY A 185 18.68 -5.26 4.03
CA GLY A 185 17.98 -3.97 3.97
C GLY A 185 16.49 -4.11 3.66
N GLU A 186 15.92 -3.05 3.15
CA GLU A 186 14.48 -2.91 2.90
C GLU A 186 14.08 -3.57 1.58
N ILE A 187 12.95 -4.27 1.59
CA ILE A 187 12.30 -4.84 0.41
C ILE A 187 11.15 -3.90 0.03
N ASP A 188 11.21 -3.34 -1.16
CA ASP A 188 10.19 -2.44 -1.67
C ASP A 188 8.89 -3.21 -1.97
N LEU A 189 7.85 -2.94 -1.18
CA LEU A 189 6.55 -3.58 -1.28
C LEU A 189 5.93 -3.47 -2.68
N MET A 190 6.17 -2.35 -3.37
CA MET A 190 5.55 -2.05 -4.67
C MET A 190 6.43 -2.43 -5.86
N ARG A 191 7.51 -3.18 -5.66
CA ARG A 191 8.39 -3.62 -6.73
C ARG A 191 8.26 -5.11 -6.98
N TYR A 192 8.21 -5.53 -8.25
CA TYR A 192 8.38 -6.93 -8.60
C TYR A 192 9.84 -7.35 -8.50
N TYR A 193 10.03 -8.57 -8.05
CA TYR A 193 11.33 -9.21 -7.93
C TYR A 193 11.32 -10.55 -8.68
N ASP A 194 12.47 -10.94 -9.17
CA ASP A 194 12.68 -12.23 -9.85
C ASP A 194 13.19 -13.26 -8.82
N ASP A 195 12.33 -14.17 -8.44
CA ASP A 195 12.62 -15.22 -7.46
C ASP A 195 13.79 -16.13 -7.88
N LYS A 196 14.08 -16.20 -9.18
CA LYS A 196 15.17 -17.02 -9.72
C LYS A 196 16.53 -16.40 -9.51
N LYS A 197 16.61 -15.10 -9.26
CA LYS A 197 17.86 -14.36 -9.11
C LYS A 197 18.38 -14.32 -7.67
N ALA A 198 17.52 -14.07 -6.73
CA ALA A 198 17.79 -14.07 -5.30
C ALA A 198 16.49 -14.23 -4.53
N SER A 199 16.53 -14.90 -3.40
CA SER A 199 15.36 -15.15 -2.59
C SER A 199 15.61 -14.69 -1.15
N ALA A 200 14.78 -13.78 -0.65
CA ALA A 200 14.72 -13.46 0.76
C ALA A 200 14.09 -14.63 1.52
N SER A 201 14.52 -14.88 2.74
CA SER A 201 13.82 -15.85 3.60
C SER A 201 12.41 -15.33 3.94
N PRO A 202 11.44 -16.22 4.26
CA PRO A 202 10.10 -15.81 4.69
C PRO A 202 10.12 -14.80 5.84
N THR A 203 10.97 -15.03 6.83
CA THR A 203 11.13 -14.11 7.97
C THR A 203 11.66 -12.75 7.52
N GLN A 204 12.65 -12.72 6.64
CA GLN A 204 13.20 -11.48 6.10
C GLN A 204 12.17 -10.74 5.24
N LEU A 205 11.40 -11.47 4.43
CA LEU A 205 10.34 -10.87 3.62
C LEU A 205 9.35 -10.11 4.49
N MET A 206 8.86 -10.72 5.56
CA MET A 206 7.92 -10.07 6.49
C MET A 206 8.55 -8.91 7.26
N ALA A 207 9.78 -9.08 7.74
CA ALA A 207 10.45 -8.06 8.56
C ALA A 207 10.90 -6.83 7.75
N SER A 208 11.24 -7.02 6.46
CA SER A 208 11.89 -6.00 5.65
C SER A 208 11.00 -5.40 4.56
N SER A 209 9.87 -6.05 4.21
CA SER A 209 8.93 -5.50 3.21
C SER A 209 8.18 -4.31 3.76
N ARG A 210 8.17 -3.22 2.99
CA ARG A 210 7.35 -2.03 3.26
C ARG A 210 7.24 -1.14 2.04
N ALA A 211 6.21 -0.30 1.98
CA ALA A 211 6.15 0.78 1.02
C ALA A 211 7.40 1.64 1.16
N ASN A 212 8.13 1.88 0.09
CA ASN A 212 9.35 2.67 0.19
C ASN A 212 9.05 4.15 0.52
N GLU A 213 10.08 4.92 0.82
CA GLU A 213 9.91 6.32 1.21
C GLU A 213 9.21 7.14 0.12
N VAL A 214 9.48 6.86 -1.15
CA VAL A 214 8.85 7.56 -2.28
C VAL A 214 7.37 7.24 -2.37
N ASP A 215 6.97 5.98 -2.16
CA ASP A 215 5.56 5.57 -2.21
C ASP A 215 4.76 6.21 -1.07
N VAL A 216 5.33 6.25 0.13
CA VAL A 216 4.69 6.94 1.25
C VAL A 216 4.59 8.45 0.99
N LYS A 217 5.59 9.06 0.34
CA LYS A 217 5.49 10.45 -0.12
C LYS A 217 4.38 10.64 -1.16
N CYS A 218 4.20 9.68 -2.09
CA CYS A 218 3.08 9.70 -3.03
C CYS A 218 1.74 9.64 -2.30
N LEU A 219 1.60 8.77 -1.31
CA LEU A 219 0.40 8.69 -0.47
C LEU A 219 0.13 10.03 0.23
N LEU A 220 1.14 10.63 0.84
CA LEU A 220 0.99 11.93 1.50
C LEU A 220 0.56 13.03 0.52
N TRP A 221 1.14 13.03 -0.67
CA TRP A 221 0.82 14.02 -1.70
C TRP A 221 -0.65 13.97 -2.13
N MET A 222 -1.20 12.77 -2.35
CA MET A 222 -2.59 12.63 -2.77
C MET A 222 -3.57 12.84 -1.62
N SER A 223 -3.16 12.69 -0.38
CA SER A 223 -4.05 12.81 0.78
C SER A 223 -4.59 14.23 0.94
N LYS A 224 -5.83 14.34 1.38
CA LYS A 224 -6.41 15.62 1.79
C LYS A 224 -5.78 16.05 3.11
N LEU A 225 -5.08 17.17 3.10
CA LEU A 225 -4.43 17.70 4.30
C LEU A 225 -5.45 18.29 5.26
N THR A 226 -5.44 17.81 6.50
CA THR A 226 -6.21 18.34 7.64
C THR A 226 -5.27 18.95 8.67
N PHE A 227 -5.73 19.97 9.40
CA PHE A 227 -4.98 20.70 10.42
C PHE A 227 -5.78 20.80 11.70
#